data_0739847324afe515c95eec2be5978faa
#
_entry.id   0739847324afe515c95eec2be5978faa
#
_cell.length_a   1.000
_cell.length_b   1.000
_cell.length_c   1.000
_cell.angle_alpha   90.00
_cell.angle_beta   90.00
_cell.angle_gamma   90.00
#
_symmetry.space_group_name_H-M   'P 1'
#
loop_
_entity.id
_entity.type
_entity.pdbx_description
1 polymer ?
#
loop_
_entity_poly.entity_id
_entity_poly.type
_entity_poly.pdbx_seq_one_letter_code
_entity_poly.pdbx_strand_id
1 'polypeptide(L)'
;MVHRPDARAFQKQGVAIATAAGGGMASTTKDLYHSMFFWGYPRIYRMGFAVRAAKPSEIPEDIQKKIHQETDRMAAKIRKNHAPFKPTLKTRMWFSMIRWMHKAFWKFEPDYGYWEEHGWHGKNRPWKVKRKKRG
;
A
#
# COMPACT_ATOMS: atom_id res chain seq x y z
N MET A 1 3.97 7.18 -4.96
CA MET A 1 4.01 8.62 -4.59
C MET A 1 4.82 9.47 -5.57
N VAL A 2 5.70 8.85 -6.34
CA VAL A 2 6.56 9.61 -7.29
C VAL A 2 5.74 10.15 -8.46
N HIS A 3 4.92 9.31 -9.06
CA HIS A 3 4.14 9.66 -10.24
C HIS A 3 2.75 10.21 -9.86
N ARG A 4 1.71 9.49 -10.19
CA ARG A 4 0.30 9.90 -10.04
C ARG A 4 -0.45 9.02 -9.03
N PRO A 5 -0.14 9.12 -7.71
CA PRO A 5 -0.82 8.31 -6.71
C PRO A 5 -2.28 8.72 -6.60
N ASP A 6 -3.18 7.73 -6.51
CA ASP A 6 -4.59 8.01 -6.23
C ASP A 6 -4.75 8.52 -4.80
N ALA A 7 -5.34 9.71 -4.64
CA ALA A 7 -5.60 10.29 -3.33
C ALA A 7 -6.42 9.35 -2.41
N ARG A 8 -7.29 8.51 -2.99
CA ARG A 8 -8.09 7.52 -2.26
C ARG A 8 -7.24 6.41 -1.64
N ALA A 9 -6.09 6.09 -2.23
CA ALA A 9 -5.18 5.05 -1.71
C ALA A 9 -4.65 5.41 -0.32
N PHE A 10 -4.47 6.71 -0.02
CA PHE A 10 -4.02 7.19 1.29
C PHE A 10 -5.06 6.96 2.42
N GLN A 11 -6.25 6.50 2.10
CA GLN A 11 -7.32 6.15 3.04
C GLN A 11 -7.64 4.65 3.06
N LYS A 12 -6.79 3.82 2.43
CA LYS A 12 -7.01 2.38 2.31
C LYS A 12 -5.91 1.59 3.00
N GLN A 13 -6.22 0.35 3.33
CA GLN A 13 -5.24 -0.66 3.72
C GLN A 13 -4.91 -1.54 2.51
N GLY A 14 -3.68 -1.99 2.41
CA GLY A 14 -3.23 -2.93 1.40
C GLY A 14 -2.76 -4.24 2.03
N VAL A 15 -2.97 -5.34 1.35
CA VAL A 15 -2.43 -6.65 1.73
C VAL A 15 -1.67 -7.23 0.54
N ALA A 16 -0.39 -7.47 0.72
CA ALA A 16 0.45 -8.18 -0.25
C ALA A 16 0.49 -9.66 0.13
N ILE A 17 -0.07 -10.51 -0.72
CA ILE A 17 -0.10 -11.96 -0.51
C ILE A 17 0.68 -12.64 -1.63
N ALA A 18 1.52 -13.59 -1.27
CA ALA A 18 2.21 -14.44 -2.23
C ALA A 18 2.20 -15.89 -1.76
N THR A 19 1.98 -16.80 -2.70
CA THR A 19 2.12 -18.24 -2.49
C THR A 19 3.16 -18.80 -3.47
N ALA A 20 3.88 -19.82 -3.04
CA ALA A 20 4.83 -20.53 -3.89
C ALA A 20 4.93 -21.99 -3.45
N ALA A 21 5.40 -22.85 -4.32
CA ALA A 21 5.65 -24.25 -3.98
C ALA A 21 6.75 -24.40 -2.92
N GLY A 22 7.81 -23.58 -3.01
CA GLY A 22 8.97 -23.66 -2.11
C GLY A 22 9.34 -22.33 -1.46
N GLY A 23 9.84 -21.37 -2.20
CA GLY A 23 10.42 -20.13 -1.67
C GLY A 23 10.07 -18.87 -2.46
N GLY A 24 10.69 -17.75 -2.12
CA GLY A 24 10.55 -16.47 -2.86
C GLY A 24 9.43 -15.55 -2.36
N MET A 25 8.52 -16.00 -1.48
CA MET A 25 7.38 -15.18 -1.02
C MET A 25 7.82 -13.90 -0.30
N ALA A 26 8.95 -13.95 0.41
CA ALA A 26 9.45 -12.80 1.16
C ALA A 26 9.87 -11.65 0.23
N SER A 27 10.59 -11.96 -0.87
CA SER A 27 10.97 -10.97 -1.90
C SER A 27 9.74 -10.46 -2.64
N THR A 28 8.89 -11.36 -3.14
CA THR A 28 7.65 -10.97 -3.86
C THR A 28 6.76 -10.05 -3.03
N THR A 29 6.49 -10.40 -1.77
CA THR A 29 5.65 -9.54 -0.91
C THR A 29 6.37 -8.24 -0.52
N LYS A 30 7.70 -8.19 -0.52
CA LYS A 30 8.47 -6.96 -0.33
C LYS A 30 8.31 -6.03 -1.52
N ASP A 31 8.36 -6.55 -2.75
CA ASP A 31 8.20 -5.74 -3.96
C ASP A 31 6.77 -5.21 -4.09
N LEU A 32 5.78 -6.05 -3.79
CA LEU A 32 4.38 -5.60 -3.70
C LEU A 32 4.19 -4.53 -2.60
N TYR A 33 4.85 -4.68 -1.44
CA TYR A 33 4.83 -3.66 -0.40
C TYR A 33 5.39 -2.32 -0.90
N HIS A 34 6.51 -2.32 -1.63
CA HIS A 34 7.09 -1.10 -2.19
C HIS A 34 6.15 -0.46 -3.20
N SER A 35 5.56 -1.25 -4.09
CA SER A 35 4.58 -0.76 -5.07
C SER A 35 3.40 -0.09 -4.37
N MET A 36 2.79 -0.76 -3.39
CA MET A 36 1.68 -0.20 -2.62
C MET A 36 2.09 1.06 -1.85
N PHE A 37 3.30 1.09 -1.28
CA PHE A 37 3.82 2.27 -0.60
C PHE A 37 3.91 3.46 -1.55
N PHE A 38 4.43 3.26 -2.77
CA PHE A 38 4.50 4.32 -3.77
C PHE A 38 3.14 4.72 -4.36
N TRP A 39 2.14 3.84 -4.29
CA TRP A 39 0.74 4.18 -4.60
C TRP A 39 0.06 5.00 -3.50
N GLY A 40 0.66 5.07 -2.31
CA GLY A 40 0.18 5.92 -1.23
C GLY A 40 -0.54 5.19 -0.10
N TYR A 41 -0.56 3.86 -0.08
CA TYR A 41 -1.19 3.10 1.01
C TYR A 41 -0.49 3.36 2.35
N PRO A 42 -1.18 3.86 3.38
CA PRO A 42 -0.59 4.19 4.68
C PRO A 42 -0.39 2.96 5.58
N ARG A 43 -1.11 1.90 5.29
CA ARG A 43 -1.04 0.62 5.99
C ARG A 43 -0.94 -0.52 5.00
N ILE A 44 0.14 -1.28 5.10
CA ILE A 44 0.40 -2.39 4.19
C ILE A 44 0.82 -3.59 5.03
N TYR A 45 0.11 -4.69 4.85
CA TYR A 45 0.41 -5.97 5.48
C TYR A 45 1.02 -6.90 4.45
N ARG A 46 1.81 -7.86 4.92
CA ARG A 46 2.44 -8.86 4.05
C ARG A 46 2.17 -10.24 4.59
N MET A 47 1.87 -11.18 3.71
CA MET A 47 1.62 -12.57 4.02
C MET A 47 2.16 -13.46 2.91
N GLY A 48 2.87 -14.52 3.25
CA GLY A 48 3.45 -15.43 2.26
C GLY A 48 3.46 -16.86 2.76
N PHE A 49 3.09 -17.80 1.90
CA PHE A 49 3.02 -19.22 2.22
C PHE A 49 3.74 -20.10 1.20
N ALA A 50 4.64 -20.96 1.68
CA ALA A 50 5.15 -22.08 0.91
C ALA A 50 4.12 -23.22 0.98
N VAL A 51 3.31 -23.37 -0.05
CA VAL A 51 2.17 -24.29 -0.02
C VAL A 51 2.57 -25.75 -0.34
N ARG A 52 3.76 -25.98 -0.89
CA ARG A 52 4.32 -27.32 -1.22
C ARG A 52 3.41 -28.19 -2.06
N ALA A 53 2.54 -27.58 -2.86
CA ALA A 53 1.54 -28.27 -3.66
C ALA A 53 1.29 -27.53 -4.97
N ALA A 54 0.92 -28.24 -6.01
CA ALA A 54 0.49 -27.68 -7.29
C ALA A 54 -1.03 -27.42 -7.31
N LYS A 55 -1.79 -28.20 -6.56
CA LYS A 55 -3.26 -28.09 -6.46
C LYS A 55 -3.69 -27.80 -5.03
N PRO A 56 -4.79 -27.06 -4.82
CA PRO A 56 -5.29 -26.75 -3.47
C PRO A 56 -5.57 -28.00 -2.62
N SER A 57 -6.07 -29.09 -3.23
CA SER A 57 -6.36 -30.36 -2.55
C SER A 57 -5.13 -31.12 -2.06
N GLU A 58 -3.95 -30.76 -2.54
CA GLU A 58 -2.68 -31.41 -2.20
C GLU A 58 -1.93 -30.66 -1.11
N ILE A 59 -2.44 -29.53 -0.64
CA ILE A 59 -1.77 -28.72 0.40
C ILE A 59 -1.80 -29.51 1.71
N PRO A 60 -0.64 -29.75 2.37
CA PRO A 60 -0.56 -30.45 3.64
C PRO A 60 -1.43 -29.78 4.73
N GLU A 61 -2.03 -30.58 5.59
CA GLU A 61 -2.98 -30.11 6.60
C GLU A 61 -2.36 -29.08 7.58
N ASP A 62 -1.12 -29.27 7.96
CA ASP A 62 -0.37 -28.32 8.81
C ASP A 62 -0.22 -26.95 8.14
N ILE A 63 0.01 -26.92 6.82
CA ILE A 63 0.08 -25.69 6.04
C ILE A 63 -1.30 -25.05 5.90
N GLN A 64 -2.35 -25.84 5.64
CA GLN A 64 -3.72 -25.30 5.59
C GLN A 64 -4.10 -24.66 6.91
N LYS A 65 -3.83 -25.32 8.05
CA LYS A 65 -4.07 -24.79 9.39
C LYS A 65 -3.31 -23.48 9.64
N LYS A 66 -2.04 -23.40 9.22
CA LYS A 66 -1.25 -22.19 9.29
C LYS A 66 -1.83 -21.05 8.44
N ILE A 67 -2.27 -21.35 7.22
CA ILE A 67 -2.91 -20.36 6.33
C ILE A 67 -4.15 -19.78 7.01
N HIS A 68 -5.03 -20.62 7.57
CA HIS A 68 -6.24 -20.16 8.27
C HIS A 68 -5.88 -19.26 9.45
N GLN A 69 -4.98 -19.70 10.33
CA GLN A 69 -4.57 -18.93 11.50
C GLN A 69 -3.98 -17.57 11.16
N GLU A 70 -3.07 -17.51 10.17
CA GLU A 70 -2.46 -16.24 9.76
C GLU A 70 -3.46 -15.32 9.05
N THR A 71 -4.38 -15.89 8.28
CA THR A 71 -5.47 -15.13 7.63
C THR A 71 -6.41 -14.51 8.66
N ASP A 72 -6.81 -15.28 9.70
CA ASP A 72 -7.65 -14.78 10.78
C ASP A 72 -6.97 -13.68 11.57
N ARG A 73 -5.69 -13.87 11.91
CA ARG A 73 -4.87 -12.81 12.55
C ARG A 73 -4.78 -11.55 11.70
N MET A 74 -4.61 -11.71 10.40
CA MET A 74 -4.56 -10.59 9.46
C MET A 74 -5.91 -9.87 9.39
N ALA A 75 -7.00 -10.61 9.25
CA ALA A 75 -8.36 -10.07 9.23
C ALA A 75 -8.67 -9.29 10.53
N ALA A 76 -8.24 -9.80 11.68
CA ALA A 76 -8.38 -9.10 12.96
C ALA A 76 -7.60 -7.78 12.99
N LYS A 77 -6.36 -7.76 12.48
CA LYS A 77 -5.54 -6.53 12.35
C LYS A 77 -6.21 -5.51 11.42
N ILE A 78 -6.76 -5.96 10.28
CA ILE A 78 -7.45 -5.09 9.32
C ILE A 78 -8.69 -4.48 9.97
N ARG A 79 -9.51 -5.29 10.66
CA ARG A 79 -10.71 -4.81 11.36
C ARG A 79 -10.39 -3.81 12.49
N LYS A 80 -9.33 -4.04 13.24
CA LYS A 80 -8.88 -3.14 14.31
C LYS A 80 -8.41 -1.78 13.78
N ASN A 81 -7.82 -1.75 12.60
CA ASN A 81 -7.29 -0.54 11.98
C ASN A 81 -8.24 -0.07 10.88
N HIS A 82 -8.94 1.03 11.09
CA HIS A 82 -9.87 1.61 10.11
C HIS A 82 -9.58 3.10 9.85
N ALA A 83 -10.08 3.60 8.73
CA ALA A 83 -9.92 4.99 8.33
C ALA A 83 -10.65 5.96 9.30
N PRO A 84 -10.21 7.23 9.41
CA PRO A 84 -9.17 7.86 8.61
C PRO A 84 -7.75 7.52 9.08
N PHE A 85 -6.87 7.20 8.14
CA PHE A 85 -5.47 6.89 8.45
C PHE A 85 -4.64 8.16 8.53
N LYS A 86 -3.73 8.22 9.53
CA LYS A 86 -2.69 9.23 9.55
C LYS A 86 -1.48 8.73 8.75
N PRO A 87 -0.90 9.56 7.88
CA PRO A 87 0.30 9.17 7.15
C PRO A 87 1.46 8.95 8.12
N THR A 88 2.26 7.91 7.86
CA THR A 88 3.48 7.66 8.63
C THR A 88 4.50 8.76 8.40
N LEU A 89 5.48 8.89 9.29
CA LEU A 89 6.59 9.82 9.10
C LEU A 89 7.31 9.55 7.76
N LYS A 90 7.54 8.28 7.44
CA LYS A 90 8.12 7.86 6.16
C LYS A 90 7.31 8.39 4.96
N THR A 91 5.98 8.24 4.99
CA THR A 91 5.10 8.75 3.93
C THR A 91 5.21 10.27 3.77
N ARG A 92 5.25 11.00 4.90
CA ARG A 92 5.39 12.47 4.90
C ARG A 92 6.73 12.92 4.34
N MET A 93 7.81 12.26 4.73
CA MET A 93 9.16 12.56 4.25
C MET A 93 9.26 12.34 2.74
N TRP A 94 8.85 11.16 2.27
CA TRP A 94 8.86 10.83 0.84
C TRP A 94 8.01 11.80 0.01
N PHE A 95 6.80 12.08 0.44
CA PHE A 95 5.93 13.04 -0.24
C PHE A 95 6.56 14.44 -0.30
N SER A 96 7.17 14.90 0.80
CA SER A 96 7.83 16.21 0.85
C SER A 96 9.06 16.27 -0.05
N MET A 97 9.84 15.19 -0.09
CA MET A 97 11.00 15.06 -0.98
C MET A 97 10.57 15.11 -2.45
N ILE A 98 9.58 14.30 -2.86
CA ILE A 98 9.08 14.31 -4.24
C ILE A 98 8.53 15.68 -4.62
N ARG A 99 7.78 16.33 -3.73
CA ARG A 99 7.29 17.69 -3.94
C ARG A 99 8.42 18.69 -4.16
N TRP A 100 9.49 18.58 -3.38
CA TRP A 100 10.67 19.41 -3.56
C TRP A 100 11.34 19.14 -4.92
N MET A 101 11.54 17.89 -5.29
CA MET A 101 12.10 17.50 -6.59
C MET A 101 11.28 18.04 -7.75
N HIS A 102 9.95 17.92 -7.72
CA HIS A 102 9.06 18.48 -8.74
C HIS A 102 9.26 19.99 -8.89
N LYS A 103 9.37 20.72 -7.79
CA LYS A 103 9.57 22.18 -7.81
C LYS A 103 10.97 22.57 -8.29
N ALA A 104 12.00 21.81 -7.92
CA ALA A 104 13.38 22.16 -8.20
C ALA A 104 13.79 21.85 -9.63
N PHE A 105 13.48 20.66 -10.13
CA PHE A 105 14.00 20.20 -11.43
C PHE A 105 13.14 19.15 -12.15
N TRP A 106 12.24 18.45 -11.46
CA TRP A 106 11.47 17.37 -12.08
C TRP A 106 10.10 17.86 -12.56
N LYS A 107 10.09 18.58 -13.67
CA LYS A 107 8.87 19.12 -14.29
C LYS A 107 8.41 18.27 -15.48
N PHE A 108 8.48 16.95 -15.36
CA PHE A 108 8.09 16.03 -16.41
C PHE A 108 6.57 15.82 -16.42
N GLU A 109 5.96 16.03 -17.58
CA GLU A 109 4.57 15.69 -17.83
C GLU A 109 4.43 14.18 -18.15
N PRO A 110 3.31 13.54 -17.75
CA PRO A 110 2.10 14.17 -17.17
C PRO A 110 2.10 14.24 -15.62
N ASP A 111 3.20 13.88 -14.96
CA ASP A 111 3.24 13.76 -13.49
C ASP A 111 3.17 15.14 -12.80
N TYR A 112 3.87 16.12 -13.35
CA TYR A 112 3.90 17.47 -12.80
C TYR A 112 2.51 18.11 -12.84
N GLY A 113 1.83 18.06 -13.99
CA GLY A 113 0.47 18.60 -14.17
C GLY A 113 -0.53 17.91 -13.23
N TYR A 114 -0.44 16.57 -13.08
CA TYR A 114 -1.28 15.84 -12.14
C TYR A 114 -1.12 16.33 -10.69
N TRP A 115 0.11 16.59 -10.24
CA TRP A 115 0.37 17.13 -8.91
C TRP A 115 -0.14 18.56 -8.75
N GLU A 116 -0.05 19.35 -9.80
CA GLU A 116 -0.53 20.73 -9.83
C GLU A 116 -2.06 20.80 -9.72
N GLU A 117 -2.79 20.02 -10.53
CA GLU A 117 -4.25 19.90 -10.47
C GLU A 117 -4.76 19.51 -9.08
N HIS A 118 -4.01 18.66 -8.37
CA HIS A 118 -4.34 18.27 -7.00
C HIS A 118 -3.88 19.29 -5.95
N GLY A 119 -3.18 20.34 -6.36
CA GLY A 119 -2.62 21.36 -5.46
C GLY A 119 -1.55 20.82 -4.51
N TRP A 120 -0.91 19.70 -4.88
CA TRP A 120 0.08 19.04 -4.03
C TRP A 120 1.44 19.73 -4.03
N HIS A 121 1.72 20.56 -5.02
CA HIS A 121 2.86 21.47 -4.99
C HIS A 121 2.70 22.58 -3.94
N GLY A 122 1.46 22.91 -3.55
CA GLY A 122 1.11 23.91 -2.57
C GLY A 122 0.83 23.35 -1.17
N LYS A 123 -0.31 23.75 -0.58
CA LYS A 123 -0.72 23.41 0.79
C LYS A 123 -1.52 22.11 0.89
N ASN A 124 -2.07 21.60 -0.22
CA ASN A 124 -2.87 20.39 -0.21
C ASN A 124 -2.03 19.14 0.03
N ARG A 125 -2.67 18.13 0.60
CA ARG A 125 -2.05 16.82 0.87
C ARG A 125 -3.07 15.73 0.59
N PRO A 126 -2.67 14.59 -0.04
CA PRO A 126 -3.61 13.52 -0.41
C PRO A 126 -4.33 12.92 0.79
N TRP A 127 -3.75 12.96 1.98
CA TRP A 127 -4.36 12.46 3.21
C TRP A 127 -5.27 13.48 3.93
N LYS A 128 -5.35 14.73 3.45
CA LYS A 128 -6.27 15.77 3.96
C LYS A 128 -7.52 15.86 3.08
N VAL A 129 -8.16 14.75 2.80
CA VAL A 129 -9.41 14.75 2.03
C VAL A 129 -10.47 15.49 2.84
N LYS A 130 -10.97 16.60 2.30
CA LYS A 130 -12.16 17.26 2.86
C LYS A 130 -13.32 16.25 2.75
N ARG A 131 -13.88 15.82 3.87
CA ARG A 131 -15.13 15.06 3.86
C ARG A 131 -16.16 15.92 3.11
N LYS A 132 -16.60 15.48 1.93
CA LYS A 132 -17.84 16.02 1.38
C LYS A 132 -18.90 15.74 2.43
N LYS A 133 -19.47 16.79 3.03
CA LYS A 133 -20.70 16.66 3.82
C LYS A 133 -21.70 16.01 2.87
N ARG A 134 -22.15 14.80 3.20
CA ARG A 134 -23.34 14.24 2.58
C ARG A 134 -24.46 15.17 2.96
N GLY A 135 -24.94 15.94 1.99
CA GLY A 135 -26.22 16.62 2.08
C GLY A 135 -27.34 15.59 2.05
#